data_a0128c432e1c0e416e51513ab4da5a48
#
_entry.id   a0128c432e1c0e416e51513ab4da5a48
#
_cell.length_a   1.000
_cell.length_b   1.000
_cell.length_c   1.000
_cell.angle_alpha   90.00
_cell.angle_beta   90.00
_cell.angle_gamma   90.00
#
_symmetry.space_group_name_H-M   'P 1'
#
loop_
_entity.id
_entity.type
_entity.pdbx_description
1 polymer ?
#
loop_
_entity_poly.entity_id
_entity_poly.type
_entity_poly.pdbx_seq_one_letter_code
_entity_poly.pdbx_strand_id
1 'polypeptide(L)'
;MVKKVLLLVLLCMMATAQFAGAEETKPIQLALFNPVQMVPEQESIKGVRLGVFYQVNKDVTGLDLVWFGVNRVTNDMNGVQLGLGNWVEGSAYGIQLGLVNRSAKRFVGLQYGMVNVTEGDMTGMQWGLVNWTEGFMHGAQVGVVNVSKKESIGVELGVVNWNEGTMEGFQGGFVNYAGEMHGFQLGIVNYTKSLDGLQIGLG
;
A
#
# COMPACT_ATOMS: atom_id res chain seq x y z
N MET A 1 -14.16 27.21 26.47
CA MET A 1 -14.86 26.45 25.43
C MET A 1 -14.13 25.15 25.08
N VAL A 2 -12.86 25.18 24.75
CA VAL A 2 -12.06 24.01 24.33
C VAL A 2 -12.04 22.86 25.36
N LYS A 3 -11.87 23.17 26.66
CA LYS A 3 -11.89 22.15 27.74
C LYS A 3 -13.24 21.41 27.86
N LYS A 4 -14.36 22.06 27.58
CA LYS A 4 -15.70 21.43 27.61
C LYS A 4 -15.92 20.53 26.39
N VAL A 5 -15.40 20.92 25.22
CA VAL A 5 -15.45 20.11 24.01
C VAL A 5 -14.57 18.87 24.15
N LEU A 6 -13.37 19.04 24.71
CA LEU A 6 -12.45 17.92 24.98
C LEU A 6 -13.05 16.92 25.97
N LEU A 7 -13.72 17.43 27.03
CA LEU A 7 -14.39 16.58 28.03
C LEU A 7 -15.60 15.85 27.42
N LEU A 8 -16.36 16.50 26.53
CA LEU A 8 -17.49 15.89 25.85
C LEU A 8 -17.04 14.78 24.88
N VAL A 9 -15.95 15.02 24.16
CA VAL A 9 -15.33 14.01 23.28
C VAL A 9 -14.81 12.84 24.09
N LEU A 10 -14.16 13.08 25.24
CA LEU A 10 -13.70 12.00 26.14
C LEU A 10 -14.89 11.23 26.75
N LEU A 11 -15.98 11.89 27.15
CA LEU A 11 -17.18 11.23 27.68
C LEU A 11 -17.92 10.42 26.62
N CYS A 12 -18.01 10.91 25.37
CA CYS A 12 -18.52 10.11 24.26
C CYS A 12 -17.67 8.88 23.96
N MET A 13 -16.34 8.98 24.11
CA MET A 13 -15.42 7.84 23.91
C MET A 13 -15.55 6.78 25.01
N MET A 14 -15.91 7.16 26.24
CA MET A 14 -16.06 6.20 27.36
C MET A 14 -17.41 5.47 27.39
N ALA A 15 -18.42 5.97 26.70
CA ALA A 15 -19.78 5.41 26.75
C ALA A 15 -20.01 4.18 25.86
N THR A 16 -19.04 3.76 25.06
CA THR A 16 -19.18 2.66 24.10
C THR A 16 -18.48 1.36 24.46
N ALA A 17 -17.88 1.27 25.65
CA ALA A 17 -17.20 0.05 26.08
C ALA A 17 -18.17 -0.90 26.77
N GLN A 18 -18.97 -1.66 26.03
CA GLN A 18 -19.51 -2.96 26.40
C GLN A 18 -20.58 -3.46 25.41
N PHE A 19 -20.16 -4.18 24.38
CA PHE A 19 -20.97 -5.24 23.76
C PHE A 19 -20.04 -6.30 23.20
N ALA A 20 -19.77 -7.33 23.98
CA ALA A 20 -19.14 -8.54 23.48
C ALA A 20 -20.24 -9.41 22.86
N GLY A 21 -20.24 -9.57 21.55
CA GLY A 21 -21.12 -10.51 20.88
C GLY A 21 -21.18 -10.26 19.37
N ALA A 22 -20.77 -11.26 18.58
CA ALA A 22 -20.69 -11.31 17.13
C ALA A 22 -19.72 -10.26 16.51
N GLU A 23 -19.02 -10.61 15.46
CA GLU A 23 -18.14 -9.65 14.71
C GLU A 23 -19.00 -8.55 14.08
N GLU A 24 -19.51 -7.63 14.88
CA GLU A 24 -20.22 -6.45 14.41
C GLU A 24 -19.22 -5.45 13.86
N THR A 25 -19.25 -5.25 12.56
CA THR A 25 -18.54 -4.14 11.93
C THR A 25 -19.14 -2.81 12.38
N LYS A 26 -18.29 -1.84 12.74
CA LYS A 26 -18.74 -0.50 13.13
C LYS A 26 -18.70 0.44 11.92
N PRO A 27 -19.72 1.28 11.70
CA PRO A 27 -19.79 2.13 10.51
C PRO A 27 -18.85 3.35 10.58
N ILE A 28 -18.51 3.81 11.78
CA ILE A 28 -17.72 5.01 11.98
C ILE A 28 -16.68 4.77 13.08
N GLN A 29 -15.45 5.20 12.82
CA GLN A 29 -14.37 5.28 13.79
C GLN A 29 -13.84 6.71 13.86
N LEU A 30 -13.60 7.21 15.07
CA LEU A 30 -12.85 8.43 15.33
C LEU A 30 -11.69 8.10 16.26
N ALA A 31 -10.49 8.55 15.92
CA ALA A 31 -9.29 8.32 16.72
C ALA A 31 -8.45 9.60 16.84
N LEU A 32 -7.93 9.86 18.02
CA LEU A 32 -6.84 10.83 18.18
C LEU A 32 -5.50 10.11 17.98
N PHE A 33 -5.28 9.07 18.75
CA PHE A 33 -4.21 8.07 18.63
C PHE A 33 -4.68 6.79 19.35
N ASN A 34 -4.18 5.63 18.98
CA ASN A 34 -4.47 4.40 19.73
C ASN A 34 -3.69 4.43 21.08
N PRO A 35 -4.33 4.15 22.27
CA PRO A 35 -5.67 3.58 22.41
C PRO A 35 -6.83 4.59 22.53
N VAL A 36 -6.61 5.88 22.33
CA VAL A 36 -7.66 6.92 22.40
C VAL A 36 -8.44 6.94 21.07
N GLN A 37 -9.32 5.94 20.89
CA GLN A 37 -10.17 5.75 19.74
C GLN A 37 -11.54 5.19 20.15
N MET A 38 -12.59 5.45 19.33
CA MET A 38 -13.97 5.05 19.65
C MET A 38 -14.18 3.55 19.60
N VAL A 39 -13.61 2.90 18.60
CA VAL A 39 -13.78 1.46 18.33
C VAL A 39 -12.48 0.74 18.70
N PRO A 40 -12.52 -0.32 19.53
CA PRO A 40 -11.35 -1.10 19.88
C PRO A 40 -10.57 -1.61 18.65
N GLU A 41 -9.27 -1.79 18.79
CA GLU A 41 -8.40 -2.20 17.68
C GLU A 41 -8.71 -3.58 17.10
N GLN A 42 -9.34 -4.46 17.91
CA GLN A 42 -9.73 -5.82 17.53
C GLN A 42 -11.00 -5.86 16.67
N GLU A 43 -11.75 -4.76 16.63
CA GLU A 43 -12.99 -4.67 15.87
C GLU A 43 -12.74 -4.13 14.45
N SER A 44 -13.68 -4.44 13.56
CA SER A 44 -13.62 -4.08 12.14
C SER A 44 -14.48 -2.85 11.83
N ILE A 45 -14.06 -2.03 10.88
CA ILE A 45 -14.79 -0.84 10.41
C ILE A 45 -15.31 -1.08 9.01
N LYS A 46 -16.61 -0.80 8.82
CA LYS A 46 -17.24 -0.79 7.49
C LYS A 46 -17.95 0.54 7.26
N GLY A 47 -17.23 1.49 6.69
CA GLY A 47 -17.73 2.84 6.44
C GLY A 47 -16.59 3.87 6.47
N VAL A 48 -16.53 4.72 7.49
CA VAL A 48 -15.58 5.82 7.57
C VAL A 48 -14.74 5.73 8.84
N ARG A 49 -13.43 5.75 8.68
CA ARG A 49 -12.44 5.79 9.76
C ARG A 49 -11.63 7.09 9.65
N LEU A 50 -11.71 7.93 10.68
CA LEU A 50 -11.03 9.21 10.74
C LEU A 50 -10.11 9.27 11.95
N GLY A 51 -8.83 9.56 11.72
CA GLY A 51 -7.82 9.70 12.76
C GLY A 51 -7.02 10.99 12.64
N VAL A 52 -6.38 11.37 13.73
CA VAL A 52 -5.48 12.53 13.73
C VAL A 52 -4.03 12.07 13.56
N PHE A 53 -3.52 11.18 14.45
CA PHE A 53 -2.12 10.75 14.43
C PHE A 53 -1.93 9.27 14.14
N TYR A 54 -2.69 8.39 14.81
CA TYR A 54 -2.52 6.95 14.69
C TYR A 54 -3.81 6.20 15.01
N GLN A 55 -4.20 5.31 14.13
CA GLN A 55 -5.38 4.47 14.33
C GLN A 55 -5.10 3.03 13.90
N VAL A 56 -5.71 2.10 14.66
CA VAL A 56 -5.58 0.65 14.43
C VAL A 56 -6.95 0.01 14.50
N ASN A 57 -7.28 -0.82 13.54
CA ASN A 57 -8.42 -1.74 13.59
C ASN A 57 -8.11 -3.03 12.83
N LYS A 58 -8.93 -4.06 13.03
CA LYS A 58 -8.74 -5.38 12.42
C LYS A 58 -8.92 -5.32 10.91
N ASP A 59 -10.14 -5.11 10.44
CA ASP A 59 -10.47 -4.93 9.04
C ASP A 59 -11.03 -3.54 8.80
N VAL A 60 -10.74 -2.97 7.64
CA VAL A 60 -11.32 -1.69 7.25
C VAL A 60 -11.86 -1.78 5.84
N THR A 61 -13.16 -1.49 5.70
CA THR A 61 -13.82 -1.38 4.41
C THR A 61 -14.43 0.01 4.27
N GLY A 62 -14.00 0.77 3.27
CA GLY A 62 -14.50 2.11 2.98
C GLY A 62 -13.41 3.18 2.97
N LEU A 63 -13.69 4.33 3.59
CA LEU A 63 -12.73 5.44 3.67
C LEU A 63 -11.95 5.40 4.98
N ASP A 64 -10.65 5.44 4.87
CA ASP A 64 -9.70 5.39 5.97
C ASP A 64 -8.73 6.59 5.87
N LEU A 65 -8.91 7.57 6.75
CA LEU A 65 -8.15 8.81 6.70
C LEU A 65 -7.48 9.10 8.04
N VAL A 66 -6.18 9.38 8.01
CA VAL A 66 -5.43 9.97 9.12
C VAL A 66 -4.73 11.25 8.65
N TRP A 67 -4.88 12.33 9.43
CA TRP A 67 -4.40 13.65 9.00
C TRP A 67 -2.88 13.81 9.06
N PHE A 68 -2.26 13.40 10.17
CA PHE A 68 -0.84 13.66 10.44
C PHE A 68 -0.10 12.39 10.89
N GLY A 69 -0.48 11.22 10.39
CA GLY A 69 0.09 10.00 10.92
C GLY A 69 -0.14 8.74 10.11
N VAL A 70 -0.37 7.65 10.82
CA VAL A 70 -0.36 6.30 10.25
C VAL A 70 -1.71 5.61 10.44
N ASN A 71 -2.22 5.08 9.36
CA ASN A 71 -3.29 4.08 9.34
C ASN A 71 -2.69 2.68 9.45
N ARG A 72 -3.06 1.91 10.47
CA ARG A 72 -2.73 0.51 10.58
C ARG A 72 -3.99 -0.35 10.49
N VAL A 73 -3.95 -1.37 9.67
CA VAL A 73 -4.97 -2.41 9.55
C VAL A 73 -4.29 -3.75 9.80
N THR A 74 -4.72 -4.48 10.83
CA THR A 74 -4.05 -5.71 11.26
C THR A 74 -4.47 -6.95 10.47
N ASN A 75 -5.53 -6.83 9.66
CA ASN A 75 -5.94 -7.83 8.71
C ASN A 75 -6.17 -7.19 7.33
N ASP A 76 -7.37 -7.18 6.77
CA ASP A 76 -7.58 -6.78 5.38
C ASP A 76 -8.17 -5.36 5.25
N MET A 77 -7.77 -4.66 4.19
CA MET A 77 -8.26 -3.33 3.83
C MET A 77 -8.94 -3.36 2.47
N ASN A 78 -10.12 -2.75 2.38
CA ASN A 78 -10.84 -2.60 1.12
C ASN A 78 -11.43 -1.19 0.98
N GLY A 79 -10.89 -0.39 0.07
CA GLY A 79 -11.35 0.98 -0.16
C GLY A 79 -10.20 1.97 -0.36
N VAL A 80 -10.25 3.10 0.34
CA VAL A 80 -9.28 4.20 0.17
C VAL A 80 -8.62 4.52 1.50
N GLN A 81 -7.30 4.40 1.56
CA GLN A 81 -6.47 4.84 2.69
C GLN A 81 -5.70 6.11 2.35
N LEU A 82 -5.78 7.10 3.23
CA LEU A 82 -5.12 8.39 3.13
C LEU A 82 -4.37 8.69 4.43
N GLY A 83 -3.07 8.88 4.36
CA GLY A 83 -2.24 9.21 5.54
C GLY A 83 -0.78 9.42 5.18
N LEU A 84 0.06 9.80 6.14
CA LEU A 84 1.50 9.81 5.92
C LEU A 84 2.03 8.38 5.76
N GLY A 85 1.48 7.44 6.53
CA GLY A 85 1.73 6.02 6.40
C GLY A 85 0.44 5.21 6.31
N ASN A 86 0.41 4.25 5.39
CA ASN A 86 -0.67 3.29 5.25
C ASN A 86 -0.08 1.88 5.38
N TRP A 87 -0.44 1.17 6.44
CA TRP A 87 0.14 -0.10 6.82
C TRP A 87 -0.92 -1.17 6.97
N VAL A 88 -0.92 -2.16 6.08
CA VAL A 88 -1.85 -3.29 6.09
C VAL A 88 -1.06 -4.59 6.28
N GLU A 89 -1.37 -5.34 7.34
CA GLU A 89 -0.71 -6.62 7.64
C GLU A 89 -1.33 -7.79 6.86
N GLY A 90 -2.52 -7.62 6.33
CA GLY A 90 -3.19 -8.53 5.42
C GLY A 90 -3.10 -8.08 3.97
N SER A 91 -4.18 -8.34 3.24
CA SER A 91 -4.35 -7.92 1.85
C SER A 91 -5.01 -6.55 1.77
N ALA A 92 -4.62 -5.75 0.78
CA ALA A 92 -5.26 -4.47 0.52
C ALA A 92 -5.82 -4.40 -0.91
N TYR A 93 -7.04 -3.87 -1.00
CA TYR A 93 -7.78 -3.71 -2.24
C TYR A 93 -8.26 -2.27 -2.36
N GLY A 94 -7.86 -1.58 -3.41
CA GLY A 94 -8.27 -0.20 -3.67
C GLY A 94 -7.10 0.78 -3.78
N ILE A 95 -7.12 1.86 -3.01
CA ILE A 95 -6.16 2.95 -3.15
C ILE A 95 -5.47 3.24 -1.81
N GLN A 96 -4.14 3.28 -1.83
CA GLN A 96 -3.32 3.79 -0.72
C GLN A 96 -2.57 5.04 -1.18
N LEU A 97 -2.82 6.18 -0.52
CA LEU A 97 -2.16 7.45 -0.77
C LEU A 97 -1.42 7.90 0.49
N GLY A 98 -0.10 7.98 0.42
CA GLY A 98 0.73 8.36 1.56
C GLY A 98 2.19 8.56 1.18
N LEU A 99 3.02 8.92 2.15
CA LEU A 99 4.46 8.93 1.93
C LEU A 99 4.99 7.50 1.86
N VAL A 100 4.48 6.62 2.74
CA VAL A 100 4.83 5.20 2.78
C VAL A 100 3.56 4.36 2.75
N ASN A 101 3.45 3.47 1.78
CA ASN A 101 2.37 2.51 1.66
C ASN A 101 2.95 1.09 1.76
N ARG A 102 2.38 0.25 2.64
CA ARG A 102 2.80 -1.14 2.81
C ARG A 102 1.61 -2.07 2.90
N SER A 103 1.67 -3.15 2.14
CA SER A 103 0.77 -4.29 2.24
C SER A 103 1.59 -5.57 2.41
N ALA A 104 1.40 -6.28 3.52
CA ALA A 104 2.21 -7.45 3.85
C ALA A 104 1.79 -8.71 3.05
N LYS A 105 0.58 -8.72 2.52
CA LYS A 105 0.11 -9.77 1.63
C LYS A 105 -0.21 -9.18 0.25
N ARG A 106 -1.29 -9.64 -0.36
CA ARG A 106 -1.66 -9.19 -1.71
C ARG A 106 -2.12 -7.73 -1.73
N PHE A 107 -1.71 -7.00 -2.74
CA PHE A 107 -2.23 -5.68 -3.07
C PHE A 107 -2.92 -5.68 -4.45
N VAL A 108 -4.11 -5.08 -4.51
CA VAL A 108 -4.83 -4.89 -5.78
C VAL A 108 -5.32 -3.45 -5.87
N GLY A 109 -4.81 -2.68 -6.82
CA GLY A 109 -5.24 -1.30 -7.03
C GLY A 109 -4.09 -0.31 -7.29
N LEU A 110 -4.11 0.84 -6.61
CA LEU A 110 -3.13 1.92 -6.74
C LEU A 110 -2.44 2.22 -5.40
N GLN A 111 -1.12 2.07 -5.34
CA GLN A 111 -0.28 2.67 -4.31
C GLN A 111 0.41 3.90 -4.88
N TYR A 112 0.18 5.06 -4.26
CA TYR A 112 0.81 6.32 -4.63
C TYR A 112 1.51 6.92 -3.42
N GLY A 113 2.82 7.10 -3.51
CA GLY A 113 3.63 7.62 -2.41
C GLY A 113 5.11 7.74 -2.75
N MET A 114 5.93 8.11 -1.78
CA MET A 114 7.38 8.08 -1.98
C MET A 114 7.90 6.64 -1.97
N VAL A 115 7.39 5.81 -1.07
CA VAL A 115 7.77 4.40 -0.94
C VAL A 115 6.52 3.54 -0.95
N ASN A 116 6.45 2.60 -1.89
CA ASN A 116 5.38 1.62 -1.99
C ASN A 116 5.96 0.21 -1.85
N VAL A 117 5.46 -0.57 -0.91
CA VAL A 117 5.93 -1.93 -0.62
C VAL A 117 4.76 -2.91 -0.63
N THR A 118 4.88 -3.96 -1.41
CA THR A 118 3.99 -5.12 -1.37
C THR A 118 4.84 -6.37 -1.16
N GLU A 119 4.68 -7.04 0.00
CA GLU A 119 5.46 -8.25 0.32
C GLU A 119 4.86 -9.49 -0.35
N GLY A 120 3.57 -9.47 -0.69
CA GLY A 120 2.92 -10.49 -1.49
C GLY A 120 2.77 -10.10 -2.95
N ASP A 121 1.72 -10.63 -3.59
CA ASP A 121 1.44 -10.35 -4.99
C ASP A 121 0.82 -8.98 -5.19
N MET A 122 1.23 -8.30 -6.24
CA MET A 122 0.76 -6.98 -6.63
C MET A 122 0.00 -7.03 -7.95
N THR A 123 -1.18 -6.44 -7.98
CA THR A 123 -1.96 -6.29 -9.21
C THR A 123 -2.45 -4.83 -9.32
N GLY A 124 -2.04 -4.12 -10.36
CA GLY A 124 -2.40 -2.72 -10.57
C GLY A 124 -1.19 -1.82 -10.72
N MET A 125 -1.07 -0.75 -9.93
CA MET A 125 -0.02 0.24 -10.13
C MET A 125 0.63 0.67 -8.81
N GLN A 126 1.96 0.73 -8.80
CA GLN A 126 2.76 1.44 -7.81
C GLN A 126 3.39 2.67 -8.46
N TRP A 127 3.14 3.84 -7.90
CA TRP A 127 3.72 5.09 -8.38
C TRP A 127 4.41 5.83 -7.22
N GLY A 128 5.72 5.97 -7.31
CA GLY A 128 6.50 6.59 -6.24
C GLY A 128 7.98 6.78 -6.58
N LEU A 129 8.79 7.13 -5.58
CA LEU A 129 10.23 7.16 -5.77
C LEU A 129 10.80 5.73 -5.73
N VAL A 130 10.32 4.92 -4.79
CA VAL A 130 10.71 3.52 -4.65
C VAL A 130 9.45 2.66 -4.67
N ASN A 131 9.41 1.70 -5.59
CA ASN A 131 8.38 0.69 -5.67
C ASN A 131 9.02 -0.69 -5.48
N TRP A 132 8.47 -1.49 -4.55
CA TRP A 132 9.01 -2.79 -4.17
C TRP A 132 7.91 -3.84 -4.12
N THR A 133 8.09 -4.93 -4.85
CA THR A 133 7.20 -6.09 -4.84
C THR A 133 8.00 -7.36 -4.62
N GLU A 134 7.64 -8.15 -3.59
CA GLU A 134 8.30 -9.43 -3.30
C GLU A 134 7.60 -10.61 -3.97
N GLY A 135 6.29 -10.51 -4.19
CA GLY A 135 5.48 -11.50 -4.91
C GLY A 135 5.47 -11.29 -6.42
N PHE A 136 4.49 -11.91 -7.07
CA PHE A 136 4.23 -11.70 -8.50
C PHE A 136 3.67 -10.28 -8.74
N MET A 137 4.13 -9.63 -9.80
CA MET A 137 3.66 -8.31 -10.20
C MET A 137 2.88 -8.37 -11.51
N HIS A 138 1.64 -7.89 -11.50
CA HIS A 138 0.82 -7.72 -12.70
C HIS A 138 0.37 -6.26 -12.82
N GLY A 139 0.95 -5.51 -13.76
CA GLY A 139 0.57 -4.12 -13.99
C GLY A 139 1.75 -3.20 -14.18
N ALA A 140 1.88 -2.14 -13.37
CA ALA A 140 2.90 -1.13 -13.59
C ALA A 140 3.62 -0.69 -12.31
N GLN A 141 4.93 -0.50 -12.40
CA GLN A 141 5.74 0.25 -11.45
C GLN A 141 6.31 1.48 -12.16
N VAL A 142 6.04 2.67 -11.61
CA VAL A 142 6.54 3.95 -12.14
C VAL A 142 7.25 4.70 -11.03
N GLY A 143 8.55 4.93 -11.18
CA GLY A 143 9.32 5.56 -10.11
C GLY A 143 10.76 5.85 -10.45
N VAL A 144 11.55 6.15 -9.44
CA VAL A 144 13.01 6.27 -9.62
C VAL A 144 13.64 4.88 -9.57
N VAL A 145 13.23 4.08 -8.57
CA VAL A 145 13.70 2.70 -8.40
C VAL A 145 12.47 1.78 -8.33
N ASN A 146 12.43 0.82 -9.23
CA ASN A 146 11.42 -0.24 -9.25
C ASN A 146 12.12 -1.59 -9.00
N VAL A 147 11.61 -2.36 -8.04
CA VAL A 147 12.17 -3.66 -7.67
C VAL A 147 11.05 -4.71 -7.64
N SER A 148 11.25 -5.77 -8.38
CA SER A 148 10.39 -6.94 -8.41
C SER A 148 11.23 -8.19 -8.13
N LYS A 149 10.83 -8.98 -7.13
CA LYS A 149 11.61 -10.16 -6.70
C LYS A 149 11.24 -11.44 -7.44
N LYS A 150 10.06 -11.47 -8.04
CA LYS A 150 9.56 -12.60 -8.82
C LYS A 150 9.18 -12.18 -10.22
N GLU A 151 8.39 -13.00 -10.89
CA GLU A 151 7.86 -12.71 -12.20
C GLU A 151 7.01 -11.44 -12.22
N SER A 152 7.22 -10.63 -13.25
CA SER A 152 6.47 -9.41 -13.51
C SER A 152 5.86 -9.46 -14.91
N ILE A 153 4.58 -9.13 -14.99
CA ILE A 153 3.87 -8.99 -16.27
C ILE A 153 3.37 -7.54 -16.37
N GLY A 154 3.92 -6.77 -17.31
CA GLY A 154 3.48 -5.41 -17.55
C GLY A 154 4.60 -4.42 -17.81
N VAL A 155 4.68 -3.32 -17.03
CA VAL A 155 5.54 -2.18 -17.32
C VAL A 155 6.30 -1.72 -16.08
N GLU A 156 7.62 -1.55 -16.23
CA GLU A 156 8.48 -0.93 -15.25
C GLU A 156 9.16 0.30 -15.87
N LEU A 157 8.84 1.50 -15.35
CA LEU A 157 9.39 2.78 -15.81
C LEU A 157 10.13 3.48 -14.66
N GLY A 158 11.43 3.66 -14.81
CA GLY A 158 12.23 4.26 -13.75
C GLY A 158 13.64 4.65 -14.19
N VAL A 159 14.41 5.19 -13.27
CA VAL A 159 15.85 5.34 -13.48
C VAL A 159 16.50 3.95 -13.40
N VAL A 160 16.12 3.18 -12.40
CA VAL A 160 16.56 1.78 -12.21
C VAL A 160 15.33 0.88 -12.15
N ASN A 161 15.26 -0.11 -13.02
CA ASN A 161 14.31 -1.20 -12.97
C ASN A 161 15.07 -2.50 -12.71
N TRP A 162 14.73 -3.18 -11.61
CA TRP A 162 15.40 -4.39 -11.15
C TRP A 162 14.39 -5.51 -10.93
N ASN A 163 14.37 -6.48 -11.84
CA ASN A 163 13.53 -7.66 -11.75
C ASN A 163 14.40 -8.91 -11.58
N GLU A 164 14.30 -9.60 -10.44
CA GLU A 164 15.10 -10.80 -10.18
C GLU A 164 14.55 -12.05 -10.88
N GLY A 165 13.27 -12.04 -11.24
CA GLY A 165 12.60 -13.11 -11.95
C GLY A 165 12.50 -12.88 -13.45
N THR A 166 11.41 -13.37 -14.03
CA THR A 166 11.05 -13.16 -15.44
C THR A 166 10.27 -11.87 -15.58
N MET A 167 10.65 -11.03 -16.52
CA MET A 167 9.91 -9.83 -16.91
C MET A 167 9.24 -10.07 -18.26
N GLU A 168 7.91 -10.10 -18.26
CA GLU A 168 7.10 -10.14 -19.48
C GLU A 168 6.50 -8.76 -19.77
N GLY A 169 7.01 -8.06 -20.79
CA GLY A 169 6.51 -6.75 -21.18
C GLY A 169 7.59 -5.72 -21.44
N PHE A 170 7.55 -4.58 -20.73
CA PHE A 170 8.39 -3.44 -21.02
C PHE A 170 9.13 -2.92 -19.79
N GLN A 171 10.45 -2.77 -19.89
CA GLN A 171 11.29 -2.01 -18.96
C GLN A 171 11.89 -0.80 -19.68
N GLY A 172 11.64 0.40 -19.15
CA GLY A 172 12.19 1.66 -19.66
C GLY A 172 12.91 2.44 -18.57
N GLY A 173 14.21 2.71 -18.74
CA GLY A 173 14.98 3.41 -17.73
C GLY A 173 16.43 3.67 -18.13
N PHE A 174 17.23 4.19 -17.19
CA PHE A 174 18.68 4.29 -17.41
C PHE A 174 19.35 2.91 -17.27
N VAL A 175 18.95 2.16 -16.23
CA VAL A 175 19.46 0.82 -15.94
C VAL A 175 18.28 -0.13 -15.85
N ASN A 176 18.26 -1.16 -16.67
CA ASN A 176 17.25 -2.22 -16.62
C ASN A 176 17.95 -3.56 -16.40
N TYR A 177 17.50 -4.29 -15.38
CA TYR A 177 17.90 -5.65 -15.08
C TYR A 177 16.68 -6.57 -15.06
N ALA A 178 16.75 -7.70 -15.74
CA ALA A 178 15.82 -8.79 -15.62
C ALA A 178 16.57 -10.12 -15.49
N GLY A 179 16.08 -11.05 -14.67
CA GLY A 179 16.59 -12.40 -14.66
C GLY A 179 16.39 -13.05 -16.03
N GLU A 180 15.16 -13.01 -16.53
CA GLU A 180 14.79 -13.35 -17.90
C GLU A 180 13.92 -12.24 -18.47
N MET A 181 14.07 -11.92 -19.75
CA MET A 181 13.28 -10.87 -20.41
C MET A 181 12.53 -11.44 -21.60
N HIS A 182 11.20 -11.36 -21.53
CA HIS A 182 10.29 -11.65 -22.61
C HIS A 182 9.58 -10.36 -23.04
N GLY A 183 10.15 -9.63 -23.98
CA GLY A 183 9.61 -8.36 -24.43
C GLY A 183 10.64 -7.31 -24.79
N PHE A 184 10.55 -6.12 -24.18
CA PHE A 184 11.34 -4.98 -24.64
C PHE A 184 12.00 -4.22 -23.49
N GLN A 185 13.33 -4.04 -23.57
CA GLN A 185 14.10 -3.16 -22.68
C GLN A 185 14.67 -1.97 -23.43
N LEU A 186 14.40 -0.76 -22.94
CA LEU A 186 14.92 0.49 -23.46
C LEU A 186 15.67 1.24 -22.35
N GLY A 187 16.97 1.40 -22.52
CA GLY A 187 17.79 2.06 -21.51
C GLY A 187 19.21 2.37 -21.97
N ILE A 188 20.02 2.98 -21.09
CA ILE A 188 21.43 3.16 -21.33
C ILE A 188 22.14 1.82 -21.12
N VAL A 189 21.87 1.17 -19.99
CA VAL A 189 22.40 -0.16 -19.66
C VAL A 189 21.22 -1.12 -19.49
N ASN A 190 21.20 -2.17 -20.30
CA ASN A 190 20.23 -3.24 -20.17
C ASN A 190 20.96 -4.56 -19.94
N TYR A 191 20.52 -5.33 -18.95
CA TYR A 191 21.10 -6.63 -18.67
C TYR A 191 19.99 -7.67 -18.42
N THR A 192 20.12 -8.81 -19.06
CA THR A 192 19.32 -9.99 -18.77
C THR A 192 20.15 -11.26 -18.99
N LYS A 193 19.83 -12.32 -18.26
CA LYS A 193 20.48 -13.63 -18.44
C LYS A 193 19.94 -14.36 -19.67
N SER A 194 18.68 -14.12 -20.02
CA SER A 194 18.02 -14.68 -21.20
C SER A 194 17.10 -13.64 -21.81
N LEU A 195 17.14 -13.48 -23.11
CA LEU A 195 16.32 -12.52 -23.86
C LEU A 195 15.49 -13.23 -24.94
N ASP A 196 14.18 -13.06 -24.84
CA ASP A 196 13.23 -13.32 -25.93
C ASP A 196 12.52 -12.00 -26.26
N GLY A 197 13.08 -11.23 -27.18
CA GLY A 197 12.59 -9.90 -27.50
C GLY A 197 13.67 -8.96 -27.98
N LEU A 198 13.63 -7.69 -27.53
CA LEU A 198 14.51 -6.64 -28.01
C LEU A 198 15.08 -5.81 -26.87
N GLN A 199 16.41 -5.61 -26.88
CA GLN A 199 17.11 -4.63 -26.05
C GLN A 199 17.65 -3.49 -26.92
N ILE A 200 17.43 -2.24 -26.48
CA ILE A 200 18.01 -1.05 -27.09
C ILE A 200 18.74 -0.26 -26.01
N GLY A 201 20.06 -0.08 -26.16
CA GLY A 201 20.91 0.62 -25.21
C GLY A 201 22.37 0.66 -25.67
N LEU A 202 23.27 1.08 -24.78
CA LEU A 202 24.70 1.16 -25.02
C LEU A 202 25.47 -0.10 -24.54
N GLY A 203 24.84 -0.94 -23.76
CA GLY A 203 25.41 -2.16 -23.20
C GLY A 203 24.38 -3.09 -22.65
#